data_bc810f878eeeb01938157d99518ef645
#
_entry.id   bc810f878eeeb01938157d99518ef645
#
_cell.length_a   1.000
_cell.length_b   1.000
_cell.length_c   1.000
_cell.angle_alpha   90.00
_cell.angle_beta   90.00
_cell.angle_gamma   90.00
#
_symmetry.space_group_name_H-M   'P 1'
#
loop_
_entity.id
_entity.type
_entity.pdbx_description
1 polymer ?
#
loop_
_entity_poly.entity_id
_entity_poly.type
_entity_poly.pdbx_seq_one_letter_code
_entity_poly.pdbx_strand_id
1 'polypeptide(L)'
;MSYRVTYVFDAFNGREDEEESRIILHDMLELLARRNMRYLRDNPQTPGIFRSGVRYEQEPEGNEDWLDIPTILKWGVADCEELAAWLVAELRVRHNVPARFIIIPQWQELEQRFDYHISVWTPRGNIDPSAMLGMK
;
A
#
# COMPACT_ATOMS: atom_id res chain seq x y z
N MET A 1 -4.30 24.51 -2.40
CA MET A 1 -4.59 24.21 -1.00
C MET A 1 -4.94 22.72 -0.87
N SER A 2 -4.44 22.07 0.16
CA SER A 2 -4.78 20.68 0.44
C SER A 2 -5.49 20.56 1.79
N TYR A 3 -6.26 19.50 1.96
CA TYR A 3 -6.91 19.18 3.22
C TYR A 3 -6.79 17.69 3.46
N ARG A 4 -6.85 17.32 4.75
CA ARG A 4 -6.78 15.90 5.13
C ARG A 4 -8.18 15.29 5.07
N VAL A 5 -8.26 14.12 4.48
CA VAL A 5 -9.48 13.31 4.49
C VAL A 5 -9.23 12.05 5.30
N THR A 6 -10.12 11.77 6.23
CA THR A 6 -10.05 10.56 7.05
C THR A 6 -11.37 9.83 6.97
N TYR A 7 -11.30 8.53 6.66
CA TYR A 7 -12.46 7.64 6.72
C TYR A 7 -12.38 6.81 7.99
N VAL A 8 -13.50 6.70 8.69
CA VAL A 8 -13.58 5.86 9.88
C VAL A 8 -14.74 4.88 9.70
N PHE A 9 -14.43 3.60 9.63
CA PHE A 9 -15.43 2.54 9.55
C PHE A 9 -14.83 1.25 10.10
N ASP A 10 -15.70 0.35 10.55
CA ASP A 10 -15.28 -0.98 10.97
C ASP A 10 -15.19 -1.89 9.76
N ALA A 11 -14.07 -2.57 9.59
CA ALA A 11 -13.88 -3.56 8.54
C ALA A 11 -14.16 -4.96 9.09
N PHE A 12 -14.82 -5.77 8.26
CA PHE A 12 -15.13 -7.15 8.60
C PHE A 12 -14.14 -8.06 7.90
N ASN A 13 -13.50 -8.94 8.64
CA ASN A 13 -12.44 -9.81 8.13
C ASN A 13 -12.62 -11.29 8.51
N GLY A 14 -13.84 -11.70 8.82
CA GLY A 14 -14.21 -13.11 8.99
C GLY A 14 -14.21 -13.87 7.67
N ARG A 15 -14.35 -15.19 7.73
CA ARG A 15 -14.31 -16.04 6.53
C ARG A 15 -15.39 -15.70 5.51
N GLU A 16 -16.59 -15.37 5.98
CA GLU A 16 -17.72 -15.01 5.13
C GLU A 16 -17.56 -13.66 4.45
N ASP A 17 -16.65 -12.82 4.95
CA ASP A 17 -16.47 -11.45 4.46
C ASP A 17 -15.27 -11.28 3.52
N GLU A 18 -14.53 -12.35 3.22
CA GLU A 18 -13.25 -12.25 2.52
C GLU A 18 -13.36 -11.55 1.16
N GLU A 19 -14.32 -11.94 0.35
CA GLU A 19 -14.46 -11.36 -0.99
C GLU A 19 -14.77 -9.86 -0.91
N GLU A 20 -15.73 -9.47 -0.08
CA GLU A 20 -16.12 -8.07 0.09
C GLU A 20 -14.97 -7.24 0.65
N SER A 21 -14.28 -7.76 1.66
CA SER A 21 -13.15 -7.07 2.27
C SER A 21 -12.01 -6.87 1.27
N ARG A 22 -11.74 -7.86 0.43
CA ARG A 22 -10.70 -7.76 -0.60
C ARG A 22 -11.05 -6.70 -1.65
N ILE A 23 -12.32 -6.61 -2.04
CA ILE A 23 -12.79 -5.58 -2.98
C ILE A 23 -12.61 -4.19 -2.38
N ILE A 24 -13.05 -3.99 -1.15
CA ILE A 24 -12.89 -2.70 -0.45
C ILE A 24 -11.43 -2.33 -0.32
N LEU A 25 -10.59 -3.28 0.08
CA LEU A 25 -9.16 -3.07 0.21
C LEU A 25 -8.53 -2.65 -1.12
N HIS A 26 -8.91 -3.31 -2.21
CA HIS A 26 -8.43 -2.94 -3.55
C HIS A 26 -8.82 -1.50 -3.91
N ASP A 27 -10.06 -1.11 -3.63
CA ASP A 27 -10.53 0.25 -3.92
C ASP A 27 -9.77 1.29 -3.09
N MET A 28 -9.48 1.00 -1.83
CA MET A 28 -8.69 1.87 -0.97
C MET A 28 -7.25 1.99 -1.47
N LEU A 29 -6.66 0.90 -1.91
CA LEU A 29 -5.30 0.91 -2.49
C LEU A 29 -5.24 1.76 -3.76
N GLU A 30 -6.23 1.63 -4.64
CA GLU A 30 -6.30 2.44 -5.85
C GLU A 30 -6.49 3.93 -5.53
N LEU A 31 -7.28 4.26 -4.52
CA LEU A 31 -7.42 5.64 -4.06
C LEU A 31 -6.08 6.22 -3.60
N LEU A 32 -5.36 5.47 -2.77
CA LEU A 32 -4.05 5.89 -2.28
C LEU A 32 -3.03 6.01 -3.43
N ALA A 33 -3.04 5.06 -4.36
CA ALA A 33 -2.18 5.13 -5.54
C ALA A 33 -2.46 6.38 -6.38
N ARG A 34 -3.72 6.74 -6.59
CA ARG A 34 -4.08 7.96 -7.33
C ARG A 34 -3.57 9.22 -6.63
N ARG A 35 -3.70 9.28 -5.31
CA ARG A 35 -3.14 10.39 -4.53
C ARG A 35 -1.63 10.48 -4.71
N ASN A 36 -0.95 9.35 -4.64
CA ASN A 36 0.49 9.27 -4.80
C ASN A 36 0.92 9.63 -6.23
N MET A 37 0.16 9.22 -7.24
CA MET A 37 0.45 9.59 -8.64
C MET A 37 0.43 11.10 -8.83
N ARG A 38 -0.56 11.77 -8.27
CA ARG A 38 -0.63 13.24 -8.31
C ARG A 38 0.57 13.87 -7.62
N TYR A 39 0.92 13.36 -6.44
CA TYR A 39 2.08 13.85 -5.71
C TYR A 39 3.37 13.73 -6.52
N LEU A 40 3.59 12.58 -7.16
CA LEU A 40 4.79 12.35 -7.95
C LEU A 40 4.84 13.24 -9.20
N ARG A 41 3.71 13.52 -9.83
CA ARG A 41 3.65 14.47 -10.94
C ARG A 41 4.02 15.88 -10.51
N ASP A 42 3.53 16.31 -9.36
CA ASP A 42 3.76 17.65 -8.82
C ASP A 42 5.16 17.79 -8.19
N ASN A 43 5.79 16.67 -7.83
CA ASN A 43 7.09 16.64 -7.13
C ASN A 43 8.04 15.65 -7.82
N PRO A 44 8.49 15.93 -9.04
CA PRO A 44 9.29 15.00 -9.82
C PRO A 44 10.67 14.67 -9.22
N GLN A 45 11.14 15.49 -8.28
CA GLN A 45 12.41 15.29 -7.57
C GLN A 45 12.32 14.25 -6.45
N THR A 46 11.12 13.76 -6.12
CA THR A 46 10.95 12.72 -5.10
C THR A 46 11.81 11.51 -5.44
N PRO A 47 12.59 10.97 -4.49
CA PRO A 47 13.40 9.77 -4.79
C PRO A 47 12.51 8.57 -5.08
N GLY A 48 13.04 7.62 -5.85
CA GLY A 48 12.38 6.32 -6.04
C GLY A 48 12.27 5.60 -4.70
N ILE A 49 11.26 4.74 -4.57
CA ILE A 49 10.99 4.06 -3.30
C ILE A 49 12.22 3.30 -2.77
N PHE A 50 12.97 2.62 -3.66
CA PHE A 50 14.13 1.83 -3.25
C PHE A 50 15.39 2.67 -2.99
N ARG A 51 15.33 3.97 -3.23
CA ARG A 51 16.41 4.93 -2.93
C ARG A 51 15.99 5.95 -1.87
N SER A 52 14.79 5.82 -1.35
CA SER A 52 14.21 6.79 -0.42
C SER A 52 14.73 6.67 1.01
N GLY A 53 15.32 5.54 1.36
CA GLY A 53 15.68 5.24 2.74
C GLY A 53 14.53 4.73 3.59
N VAL A 54 13.33 4.64 3.04
CA VAL A 54 12.16 4.11 3.74
C VAL A 54 12.30 2.60 3.96
N ARG A 55 11.83 2.13 5.11
CA ARG A 55 11.90 0.73 5.49
C ARG A 55 10.53 0.19 5.83
N TYR A 56 10.36 -1.12 5.65
CA TYR A 56 9.14 -1.80 6.07
C TYR A 56 9.06 -1.83 7.60
N GLU A 57 7.86 -1.50 8.11
CA GLU A 57 7.51 -1.68 9.52
C GLU A 57 6.03 -1.99 9.60
N GLN A 58 5.69 -3.09 10.26
CA GLN A 58 4.30 -3.49 10.43
C GLN A 58 3.59 -2.56 11.41
N GLU A 59 2.37 -2.13 11.06
CA GLU A 59 1.55 -1.34 11.97
C GLU A 59 1.04 -2.18 13.14
N PRO A 60 0.80 -1.56 14.32
CA PRO A 60 0.17 -2.24 15.44
C PRO A 60 -1.21 -2.77 15.07
N GLU A 61 -1.55 -3.95 15.61
CA GLU A 61 -2.85 -4.55 15.38
C GLU A 61 -4.01 -3.65 15.82
N GLY A 62 -5.09 -3.69 15.04
CA GLY A 62 -6.33 -3.00 15.36
C GLY A 62 -6.39 -1.54 14.96
N ASN A 63 -5.30 -1.00 14.42
CA ASN A 63 -5.28 0.40 14.01
C ASN A 63 -4.50 0.55 12.70
N GLU A 64 -5.23 0.83 11.62
CA GLU A 64 -4.66 0.95 10.28
C GLU A 64 -4.72 2.42 9.83
N ASP A 65 -3.55 3.06 9.77
CA ASP A 65 -3.41 4.39 9.20
C ASP A 65 -2.63 4.27 7.89
N TRP A 66 -3.29 4.60 6.79
CA TRP A 66 -2.65 4.51 5.47
C TRP A 66 -2.07 5.84 5.05
N LEU A 67 -0.77 5.85 4.83
CA LEU A 67 0.01 7.06 4.62
C LEU A 67 0.32 7.27 3.14
N ASP A 68 0.25 8.51 2.69
CA ASP A 68 0.72 8.90 1.37
C ASP A 68 2.25 9.08 1.35
N ILE A 69 2.81 9.25 0.14
CA ILE A 69 4.27 9.35 -0.03
C ILE A 69 4.89 10.44 0.86
N PRO A 70 4.39 11.69 0.88
CA PRO A 70 5.05 12.72 1.69
C PRO A 70 5.05 12.39 3.19
N THR A 71 4.01 11.73 3.68
CA THR A 71 3.95 11.32 5.08
C THR A 71 4.90 10.16 5.36
N ILE A 72 5.00 9.19 4.46
CA ILE A 72 5.95 8.08 4.57
C ILE A 72 7.39 8.61 4.60
N LEU A 73 7.72 9.54 3.71
CA LEU A 73 9.06 10.15 3.68
C LEU A 73 9.41 10.83 4.99
N LYS A 74 8.43 11.46 5.62
CA LYS A 74 8.62 12.14 6.90
C LYS A 74 8.86 11.15 8.04
N TRP A 75 8.18 10.00 8.04
CA TRP A 75 8.27 9.02 9.11
C TRP A 75 9.40 7.99 8.89
N GLY A 76 9.74 7.71 7.64
CA GLY A 76 10.81 6.78 7.28
C GLY A 76 10.43 5.32 7.31
N VAL A 77 9.19 4.98 7.67
CA VAL A 77 8.69 3.60 7.73
C VAL A 77 7.28 3.53 7.17
N ALA A 78 6.91 2.34 6.65
CA ALA A 78 5.59 2.08 6.11
C ALA A 78 5.29 0.57 6.08
N ASP A 79 4.01 0.23 6.05
CA ASP A 79 3.53 -1.14 5.95
C ASP A 79 3.32 -1.55 4.48
N CYS A 80 2.91 -2.78 4.24
CA CYS A 80 2.83 -3.34 2.89
C CYS A 80 1.85 -2.59 1.98
N GLU A 81 0.71 -2.15 2.48
CA GLU A 81 -0.28 -1.40 1.70
C GLU A 81 0.29 -0.09 1.17
N GLU A 82 0.96 0.62 2.02
CA GLU A 82 1.53 1.93 1.71
C GLU A 82 2.70 1.82 0.75
N LEU A 83 3.56 0.83 0.96
CA LEU A 83 4.71 0.60 0.08
C LEU A 83 4.25 0.15 -1.31
N ALA A 84 3.25 -0.72 -1.38
CA ALA A 84 2.69 -1.15 -2.65
C ALA A 84 2.02 0.01 -3.39
N ALA A 85 1.26 0.84 -2.70
CA ALA A 85 0.61 2.01 -3.31
C ALA A 85 1.63 3.02 -3.83
N TRP A 86 2.74 3.22 -3.13
CA TRP A 86 3.84 4.05 -3.62
C TRP A 86 4.45 3.45 -4.89
N LEU A 87 4.82 2.17 -4.86
CA LEU A 87 5.46 1.53 -6.01
C LEU A 87 4.56 1.53 -7.25
N VAL A 88 3.27 1.21 -7.08
CA VAL A 88 2.30 1.26 -8.18
C VAL A 88 2.24 2.66 -8.79
N ALA A 89 2.16 3.69 -7.96
CA ALA A 89 2.13 5.08 -8.42
C ALA A 89 3.41 5.44 -9.18
N GLU A 90 4.57 5.08 -8.65
CA GLU A 90 5.86 5.36 -9.27
C GLU A 90 6.01 4.68 -10.62
N LEU A 91 5.65 3.41 -10.71
CA LEU A 91 5.72 2.66 -11.97
C LEU A 91 4.79 3.25 -13.03
N ARG A 92 3.57 3.61 -12.63
CA ARG A 92 2.61 4.21 -13.56
C ARG A 92 3.04 5.58 -14.07
N VAL A 93 3.52 6.44 -13.18
CA VAL A 93 3.85 7.84 -13.51
C VAL A 93 5.22 7.97 -14.19
N ARG A 94 6.23 7.29 -13.65
CA ARG A 94 7.63 7.48 -14.09
C ARG A 94 8.09 6.51 -15.16
N HIS A 95 7.48 5.33 -15.21
CA HIS A 95 7.94 4.27 -16.10
C HIS A 95 6.88 3.83 -17.11
N ASN A 96 5.69 4.42 -17.04
CA ASN A 96 4.56 4.08 -17.91
C ASN A 96 4.24 2.56 -17.89
N VAL A 97 4.39 1.95 -16.72
CA VAL A 97 4.11 0.52 -16.50
C VAL A 97 2.68 0.37 -15.97
N PRO A 98 1.86 -0.53 -16.54
CA PRO A 98 0.51 -0.79 -16.04
C PRO A 98 0.54 -1.69 -14.80
N ALA A 99 1.15 -1.19 -13.73
CA ALA A 99 1.27 -1.92 -12.46
C ALA A 99 -0.09 -2.08 -11.78
N ARG A 100 -0.29 -3.18 -11.08
CA ARG A 100 -1.51 -3.52 -10.37
C ARG A 100 -1.20 -4.10 -8.99
N PHE A 101 -2.17 -4.07 -8.10
CA PHE A 101 -2.04 -4.66 -6.77
C PHE A 101 -2.28 -6.17 -6.81
N ILE A 102 -1.45 -6.89 -6.06
CA ILE A 102 -1.68 -8.30 -5.73
C ILE A 102 -2.07 -8.34 -4.26
N ILE A 103 -3.26 -8.84 -3.98
CA ILE A 103 -3.81 -8.91 -2.63
C ILE A 103 -3.92 -10.39 -2.25
N ILE A 104 -3.13 -10.82 -1.27
CA ILE A 104 -3.07 -12.21 -0.85
C ILE A 104 -3.70 -12.34 0.53
N PRO A 105 -4.89 -12.95 0.64
CA PRO A 105 -5.50 -13.20 1.94
C PRO A 105 -4.75 -14.31 2.68
N GLN A 106 -4.54 -14.11 3.97
CA GLN A 106 -3.86 -15.05 4.86
C GLN A 106 -4.75 -15.28 6.07
N TRP A 107 -5.35 -16.47 6.17
CA TRP A 107 -6.20 -16.79 7.29
C TRP A 107 -5.37 -17.00 8.55
N GLN A 108 -5.74 -16.30 9.63
CA GLN A 108 -5.11 -16.44 10.94
C GLN A 108 -6.03 -17.25 11.85
N GLU A 109 -5.68 -18.50 12.08
CA GLU A 109 -6.56 -19.43 12.81
C GLU A 109 -6.81 -19.01 14.25
N LEU A 110 -5.77 -18.55 14.95
CA LEU A 110 -5.91 -18.15 16.35
C LEU A 110 -6.80 -16.91 16.50
N GLU A 111 -6.64 -15.94 15.62
CA GLU A 111 -7.36 -14.68 15.66
C GLU A 111 -8.71 -14.75 14.94
N GLN A 112 -8.99 -15.84 14.20
CA GLN A 112 -10.20 -16.04 13.42
C GLN A 112 -10.50 -14.86 12.48
N ARG A 113 -9.45 -14.42 11.74
CA ARG A 113 -9.56 -13.33 10.79
C ARG A 113 -8.63 -13.52 9.60
N PHE A 114 -8.90 -12.81 8.51
CA PHE A 114 -7.96 -12.65 7.41
C PHE A 114 -7.03 -11.46 7.67
N ASP A 115 -5.74 -11.69 7.48
CA ASP A 115 -4.78 -10.62 7.22
C ASP A 115 -4.45 -10.65 5.73
N TYR A 116 -3.99 -9.52 5.20
CA TYR A 116 -3.68 -9.41 3.78
C TYR A 116 -2.23 -9.00 3.60
N HIS A 117 -1.55 -9.65 2.65
CA HIS A 117 -0.27 -9.19 2.17
C HIS A 117 -0.46 -8.55 0.80
N ILE A 118 0.17 -7.40 0.59
CA ILE A 118 0.04 -6.63 -0.64
C ILE A 118 1.38 -6.56 -1.34
N SER A 119 1.40 -6.94 -2.61
CA SER A 119 2.55 -6.77 -3.48
C SER A 119 2.10 -6.19 -4.83
N VAL A 120 3.00 -6.13 -5.81
CA VAL A 120 2.75 -5.44 -7.06
C VAL A 120 2.96 -6.37 -8.24
N TRP A 121 1.99 -6.41 -9.15
CA TRP A 121 2.09 -7.09 -10.43
C TRP A 121 2.57 -6.12 -11.51
N THR A 122 3.50 -6.59 -12.34
CA THR A 122 3.90 -5.89 -13.57
C THR A 122 3.95 -6.88 -14.72
N PRO A 123 3.92 -6.42 -15.98
CA PRO A 123 4.07 -7.32 -17.13
C PRO A 123 5.38 -8.12 -17.16
N ARG A 124 6.39 -7.68 -16.42
CA ARG A 124 7.70 -8.34 -16.34
C ARG A 124 7.89 -9.21 -15.12
N GLY A 125 6.88 -9.28 -14.25
CA GLY A 125 6.93 -10.07 -13.03
C GLY A 125 6.43 -9.32 -11.82
N ASN A 126 6.35 -10.02 -10.71
CA ASN A 126 5.84 -9.48 -9.46
C ASN A 126 6.97 -8.88 -8.63
N ILE A 127 6.66 -7.79 -7.93
CA ILE A 127 7.59 -7.11 -7.04
C ILE A 127 6.95 -7.01 -5.68
N ASP A 128 7.67 -7.41 -4.65
CA ASP A 128 7.24 -7.23 -3.26
C ASP A 128 8.09 -6.16 -2.60
N PRO A 129 7.63 -4.90 -2.56
CA PRO A 129 8.43 -3.83 -1.99
C PRO A 129 8.68 -4.01 -0.49
N SER A 130 7.76 -4.65 0.24
CA SER A 130 7.97 -4.93 1.66
C SER A 130 9.17 -5.85 1.89
N ALA A 131 9.25 -6.93 1.10
CA ALA A 131 10.39 -7.86 1.18
C ALA A 131 11.70 -7.15 0.84
N MET A 132 11.70 -6.29 -0.17
CA MET A 132 12.89 -5.54 -0.59
C MET A 132 13.31 -4.48 0.43
N LEU A 133 12.39 -3.99 1.26
CA LEU A 133 12.65 -2.93 2.23
C LEU A 133 12.73 -3.43 3.68
N GLY A 134 12.91 -4.72 3.87
CA GLY A 134 13.28 -5.27 5.15
C GLY A 134 12.28 -6.20 5.83
N MET A 135 11.14 -6.51 5.22
CA MET A 135 10.21 -7.50 5.75
C MET A 135 10.87 -8.88 5.74
N LYS A 136 10.75 -9.58 6.84
CA LYS A 136 11.27 -10.94 7.00
C LYS A 136 10.20 -11.98 6.90
#